data_7770ffcf16d9eea652ad038e0743819a
#
_entry.id   7770ffcf16d9eea652ad038e0743819a
#
_cell.length_a   1.000
_cell.length_b   1.000
_cell.length_c   1.000
_cell.angle_alpha   90.00
_cell.angle_beta   90.00
_cell.angle_gamma   90.00
#
_symmetry.space_group_name_H-M   'P 1'
#
loop_
_entity.id
_entity.type
_entity.pdbx_description
1 polymer ?
#
loop_
_entity_poly.entity_id
_entity_poly.type
_entity_poly.pdbx_seq_one_letter_code
_entity_poly.pdbx_strand_id
1 'polypeptide(L)'
;MFAPINRFNQPDPLCEKYYHISPYAYCANNPVKYVDQRGDSVRVYTETNAAGHTWISVGEGNNMIVYSYGRYNGTNKGPNGSLNTLSNGDGILLRLTGEEAKAYNEKKAANEMSVFVITDIADEKVANILDEKFNSSVIMPSNPKSRYYNNPSAHVIDEYKLTTNNCTTVVSDVLNNSGSNALKRIKYQQTSNFGTSIPIPITDRFVLPISIQNYLTKISKPGGVVYKTR
;
A
#
# COMPACT_ATOMS: atom_id res chain seq x y z
N MET A 1 -3.55 -41.76 -3.20
CA MET A 1 -3.72 -40.67 -2.26
C MET A 1 -2.34 -40.18 -1.86
N PHE A 2 -1.85 -39.10 -2.49
CA PHE A 2 -0.52 -38.57 -2.17
C PHE A 2 -0.65 -37.70 -0.91
N ALA A 3 0.14 -38.01 0.11
CA ALA A 3 0.25 -37.15 1.26
C ALA A 3 0.76 -35.76 0.80
N PRO A 4 0.19 -34.66 1.28
CA PRO A 4 0.71 -33.33 0.93
C PRO A 4 2.13 -33.22 1.51
N ILE A 5 3.09 -33.11 0.59
CA ILE A 5 4.48 -32.83 0.97
C ILE A 5 4.48 -31.36 1.39
N ASN A 6 4.63 -31.09 2.71
CA ASN A 6 4.75 -29.73 3.26
C ASN A 6 6.10 -29.09 2.88
N ARG A 7 6.42 -29.11 1.57
CA ARG A 7 7.65 -28.58 0.99
C ARG A 7 7.39 -28.02 -0.38
N PHE A 8 8.10 -26.99 -0.76
CA PHE A 8 8.13 -26.50 -2.14
C PHE A 8 8.79 -27.54 -3.08
N ASN A 9 8.29 -27.63 -4.30
CA ASN A 9 8.90 -28.46 -5.36
C ASN A 9 10.13 -27.81 -6.01
N GLN A 10 10.31 -26.52 -5.78
CA GLN A 10 11.45 -25.71 -6.22
C GLN A 10 11.96 -24.88 -5.04
N PRO A 11 13.22 -24.42 -5.05
CA PRO A 11 13.72 -23.52 -4.01
C PRO A 11 12.84 -22.27 -3.92
N ASP A 12 12.51 -21.85 -2.70
CA ASP A 12 11.84 -20.58 -2.45
C ASP A 12 12.70 -19.43 -3.01
N PRO A 13 12.19 -18.58 -3.92
CA PRO A 13 12.94 -17.42 -4.42
C PRO A 13 13.45 -16.48 -3.33
N LEU A 14 12.85 -16.55 -2.13
CA LEU A 14 13.24 -15.74 -0.97
C LEU A 14 14.16 -16.49 0.00
N CYS A 15 14.61 -17.71 -0.32
CA CYS A 15 15.44 -18.53 0.57
C CYS A 15 16.72 -17.82 1.04
N GLU A 16 17.27 -16.90 0.26
CA GLU A 16 18.42 -16.10 0.65
C GLU A 16 18.18 -15.16 1.84
N LYS A 17 16.92 -14.87 2.17
CA LYS A 17 16.54 -14.08 3.36
C LYS A 17 16.48 -14.92 4.64
N TYR A 18 16.48 -16.24 4.52
CA TYR A 18 16.23 -17.17 5.62
C TYR A 18 17.28 -18.29 5.68
N TYR A 19 18.58 -17.93 5.76
CA TYR A 19 19.72 -18.85 5.76
C TYR A 19 19.66 -20.00 6.78
N HIS A 20 18.81 -19.87 7.80
CA HIS A 20 18.62 -20.89 8.84
C HIS A 20 17.48 -21.87 8.55
N ILE A 21 16.79 -21.71 7.42
CA ILE A 21 15.67 -22.55 6.99
C ILE A 21 15.99 -23.15 5.62
N SER A 22 15.58 -24.42 5.41
CA SER A 22 15.76 -25.08 4.12
C SER A 22 15.10 -24.29 2.98
N PRO A 23 15.74 -24.11 1.81
CA PRO A 23 15.13 -23.48 0.64
C PRO A 23 13.82 -24.13 0.17
N TYR A 24 13.56 -25.36 0.60
CA TYR A 24 12.33 -26.11 0.27
C TYR A 24 11.30 -26.10 1.41
N ALA A 25 11.54 -25.37 2.49
CA ALA A 25 10.63 -25.33 3.63
C ALA A 25 9.41 -24.47 3.35
N TYR A 26 8.25 -25.09 3.20
CA TYR A 26 6.97 -24.39 3.10
C TYR A 26 6.56 -23.87 4.49
N CYS A 27 6.20 -22.57 4.55
CA CYS A 27 5.76 -21.90 5.80
C CYS A 27 6.69 -22.13 6.99
N ALA A 28 8.02 -22.10 6.80
CA ALA A 28 9.02 -22.37 7.83
C ALA A 28 8.80 -23.72 8.57
N ASN A 29 8.30 -24.73 7.86
CA ASN A 29 7.87 -26.04 8.38
C ASN A 29 6.71 -25.98 9.41
N ASN A 30 5.96 -24.89 9.46
CA ASN A 30 4.79 -24.75 10.33
C ASN A 30 3.57 -24.19 9.58
N PRO A 31 2.96 -24.99 8.67
CA PRO A 31 1.83 -24.55 7.84
C PRO A 31 0.53 -24.33 8.63
N VAL A 32 0.48 -24.74 9.90
CA VAL A 32 -0.65 -24.45 10.79
C VAL A 32 -0.59 -23.04 11.35
N LYS A 33 0.63 -22.52 11.53
CA LYS A 33 0.87 -21.19 12.08
C LYS A 33 1.09 -20.12 11.00
N TYR A 34 1.66 -20.52 9.90
CA TYR A 34 1.97 -19.61 8.78
C TYR A 34 1.26 -20.10 7.53
N VAL A 35 0.58 -19.21 6.86
CA VAL A 35 -0.03 -19.44 5.55
C VAL A 35 0.79 -18.68 4.53
N ASP A 36 1.51 -19.40 3.66
CA ASP A 36 2.08 -18.80 2.47
C ASP A 36 0.98 -18.72 1.40
N GLN A 37 0.34 -17.60 1.29
CA GLN A 37 -0.67 -17.33 0.27
C GLN A 37 0.02 -16.89 -1.04
N ARG A 38 0.87 -17.72 -1.65
CA ARG A 38 1.54 -17.54 -2.95
C ARG A 38 2.89 -16.80 -2.93
N GLY A 39 3.52 -16.55 -1.78
CA GLY A 39 4.76 -15.78 -1.70
C GLY A 39 4.60 -14.27 -1.99
N ASP A 40 3.37 -13.83 -2.20
CA ASP A 40 3.03 -12.45 -2.56
C ASP A 40 2.76 -11.64 -1.30
N SER A 41 3.19 -10.38 -1.28
CA SER A 41 2.94 -9.49 -0.14
C SER A 41 2.63 -8.07 -0.62
N VAL A 42 1.39 -7.68 -0.43
CA VAL A 42 1.00 -6.28 -0.58
C VAL A 42 1.73 -5.45 0.48
N ARG A 43 2.46 -4.43 0.07
CA ARG A 43 3.18 -3.53 1.00
C ARG A 43 2.60 -2.13 0.97
N VAL A 44 2.24 -1.63 2.14
CA VAL A 44 1.85 -0.24 2.36
C VAL A 44 3.04 0.50 2.94
N TYR A 45 3.38 1.59 2.32
CA TYR A 45 4.47 2.48 2.73
C TYR A 45 3.91 3.79 3.24
N THR A 46 4.48 4.30 4.30
CA THR A 46 4.12 5.60 4.87
C THR A 46 5.36 6.42 5.17
N GLU A 47 5.34 7.67 4.78
CA GLU A 47 6.32 8.71 5.08
C GLU A 47 5.57 9.83 5.79
N THR A 48 6.09 10.33 6.92
CA THR A 48 5.40 11.33 7.74
C THR A 48 6.09 12.68 7.77
N ASN A 49 7.25 12.81 7.11
CA ASN A 49 7.97 14.08 7.01
C ASN A 49 7.19 15.08 6.15
N ALA A 50 7.17 16.34 6.54
CA ALA A 50 6.41 17.42 5.91
C ALA A 50 4.90 17.09 5.77
N ALA A 51 4.35 17.10 4.56
CA ALA A 51 2.96 16.72 4.30
C ALA A 51 2.73 15.21 4.40
N GLY A 52 3.80 14.43 4.44
CA GLY A 52 3.75 12.98 4.40
C GLY A 52 3.31 12.40 3.06
N HIS A 53 3.43 11.08 2.94
CA HIS A 53 2.97 10.35 1.76
C HIS A 53 2.65 8.90 2.09
N THR A 54 1.69 8.32 1.34
CA THR A 54 1.32 6.90 1.47
C THR A 54 1.25 6.31 0.08
N TRP A 55 1.85 5.12 -0.12
CA TRP A 55 1.79 4.40 -1.38
C TRP A 55 1.77 2.90 -1.14
N ILE A 56 1.54 2.13 -2.18
CA ILE A 56 1.39 0.68 -2.10
C ILE A 56 2.25 0.00 -3.17
N SER A 57 2.81 -1.15 -2.87
CA SER A 57 3.39 -2.03 -3.88
C SER A 57 2.83 -3.43 -3.80
N VAL A 58 2.87 -4.12 -4.92
CA VAL A 58 2.57 -5.54 -5.09
C VAL A 58 3.75 -6.21 -5.77
N GLY A 59 3.91 -7.50 -5.55
CA GLY A 59 5.03 -8.27 -6.07
C GLY A 59 6.36 -7.98 -5.38
N GLU A 60 7.39 -8.70 -5.80
CA GLU A 60 8.74 -8.60 -5.26
C GLU A 60 9.80 -8.61 -6.37
N GLY A 61 10.98 -8.11 -6.03
CA GLY A 61 12.13 -8.11 -6.92
C GLY A 61 11.82 -7.42 -8.27
N ASN A 62 12.10 -8.11 -9.37
CA ASN A 62 11.87 -7.58 -10.72
C ASN A 62 10.38 -7.50 -11.12
N ASN A 63 9.50 -8.21 -10.40
CA ASN A 63 8.06 -8.21 -10.64
C ASN A 63 7.32 -7.18 -9.77
N MET A 64 8.02 -6.40 -8.97
CA MET A 64 7.42 -5.39 -8.13
C MET A 64 6.78 -4.28 -8.97
N ILE A 65 5.53 -3.94 -8.63
CA ILE A 65 4.82 -2.78 -9.15
C ILE A 65 4.56 -1.82 -7.99
N VAL A 66 4.95 -0.58 -8.16
CA VAL A 66 4.66 0.50 -7.21
C VAL A 66 3.54 1.38 -7.76
N TYR A 67 2.51 1.57 -6.96
CA TYR A 67 1.42 2.50 -7.23
C TYR A 67 1.50 3.66 -6.23
N SER A 68 1.56 4.87 -6.76
CA SER A 68 1.65 6.07 -5.93
C SER A 68 0.76 7.18 -6.49
N TYR A 69 -0.20 7.62 -5.69
CA TYR A 69 -1.14 8.66 -6.07
C TYR A 69 -0.75 10.00 -5.43
N GLY A 70 -0.73 11.07 -6.22
CA GLY A 70 -0.34 12.38 -5.72
C GLY A 70 -0.41 13.49 -6.76
N ARG A 71 0.02 14.69 -6.37
CA ARG A 71 0.11 15.87 -7.25
C ARG A 71 1.48 15.92 -7.94
N TYR A 72 1.71 15.07 -8.91
CA TYR A 72 2.99 14.96 -9.59
C TYR A 72 3.15 15.88 -10.82
N ASN A 73 2.18 16.75 -11.11
CA ASN A 73 2.24 17.67 -12.28
C ASN A 73 3.13 18.91 -12.05
N GLY A 74 4.05 18.84 -11.08
CA GLY A 74 4.97 19.93 -10.77
C GLY A 74 4.50 20.81 -9.61
N THR A 75 5.30 21.82 -9.27
CA THR A 75 5.07 22.67 -8.12
C THR A 75 3.86 23.58 -8.35
N ASN A 76 2.78 23.34 -7.63
CA ASN A 76 1.76 24.38 -7.41
C ASN A 76 2.39 25.44 -6.50
N LYS A 77 3.10 26.39 -7.10
CA LYS A 77 3.54 27.59 -6.40
C LYS A 77 2.35 28.53 -6.27
N GLY A 78 2.02 28.90 -5.04
CA GLY A 78 1.13 30.01 -4.79
C GLY A 78 1.67 31.33 -5.39
N PRO A 79 0.87 32.41 -5.41
CA PRO A 79 1.24 33.69 -6.04
C PRO A 79 2.61 34.25 -5.59
N ASN A 80 3.05 33.90 -4.39
CA ASN A 80 4.31 34.37 -3.78
C ASN A 80 5.45 33.34 -3.86
N GLY A 81 5.34 32.33 -4.73
CA GLY A 81 6.37 31.27 -4.86
C GLY A 81 6.37 30.24 -3.71
N SER A 82 5.51 30.39 -2.71
CA SER A 82 5.34 29.41 -1.63
C SER A 82 4.70 28.12 -2.18
N LEU A 83 5.12 26.96 -1.67
CA LEU A 83 4.47 25.69 -1.96
C LEU A 83 3.04 25.75 -1.44
N ASN A 84 2.05 25.81 -2.34
CA ASN A 84 0.66 25.67 -1.94
C ASN A 84 0.33 24.19 -1.78
N THR A 85 0.66 23.64 -0.61
CA THR A 85 0.40 22.25 -0.24
C THR A 85 -1.10 21.95 -0.04
N LEU A 86 -1.91 23.01 0.11
CA LEU A 86 -3.34 22.91 0.41
C LEU A 86 -4.23 23.01 -0.84
N SER A 87 -3.68 23.35 -2.01
CA SER A 87 -4.48 23.47 -3.23
C SER A 87 -4.86 22.12 -3.82
N ASN A 88 -6.05 22.03 -4.38
CA ASN A 88 -6.44 20.98 -5.30
C ASN A 88 -5.54 21.01 -6.55
N GLY A 89 -5.52 19.94 -7.29
CA GLY A 89 -4.75 19.85 -8.55
C GLY A 89 -4.95 18.50 -9.22
N ASP A 90 -4.21 18.27 -10.30
CA ASP A 90 -4.27 16.99 -10.99
C ASP A 90 -3.92 15.84 -10.07
N GLY A 91 -4.83 14.89 -9.94
CA GLY A 91 -4.63 13.62 -9.24
C GLY A 91 -3.96 12.64 -10.18
N ILE A 92 -2.66 12.43 -9.96
CA ILE A 92 -1.84 11.59 -10.82
C ILE A 92 -1.54 10.28 -10.11
N LEU A 93 -1.91 9.17 -10.77
CA LEU A 93 -1.52 7.84 -10.35
C LEU A 93 -0.26 7.41 -11.13
N LEU A 94 0.78 7.08 -10.40
CA LEU A 94 1.97 6.43 -10.92
C LEU A 94 1.79 4.93 -10.89
N ARG A 95 2.20 4.25 -11.97
CA ARG A 95 2.35 2.81 -12.08
C ARG A 95 3.77 2.50 -12.52
N LEU A 96 4.64 2.23 -11.56
CA LEU A 96 6.06 2.03 -11.80
C LEU A 96 6.39 0.54 -11.73
N THR A 97 7.21 0.05 -12.66
CA THR A 97 7.60 -1.37 -12.72
C THR A 97 9.11 -1.51 -12.81
N GLY A 98 9.63 -2.68 -12.47
CA GLY A 98 11.05 -3.01 -12.61
C GLY A 98 11.97 -1.99 -11.93
N GLU A 99 12.95 -1.47 -12.67
CA GLU A 99 13.94 -0.52 -12.16
C GLU A 99 13.33 0.83 -11.72
N GLU A 100 12.24 1.29 -12.35
CA GLU A 100 11.55 2.51 -11.92
C GLU A 100 10.93 2.34 -10.53
N ALA A 101 10.29 1.19 -10.27
CA ALA A 101 9.70 0.86 -8.98
C ALA A 101 10.76 0.78 -7.88
N LYS A 102 11.87 0.11 -8.17
CA LYS A 102 13.02 -0.02 -7.28
C LYS A 102 13.61 1.36 -6.95
N ALA A 103 13.95 2.15 -7.97
CA ALA A 103 14.50 3.49 -7.80
C ALA A 103 13.55 4.43 -7.03
N TYR A 104 12.23 4.29 -7.21
CA TYR A 104 11.25 5.06 -6.46
C TYR A 104 11.32 4.73 -4.96
N ASN A 105 11.26 3.43 -4.61
CA ASN A 105 11.32 3.00 -3.21
C ASN A 105 12.68 3.30 -2.56
N GLU A 106 13.79 3.13 -3.27
CA GLU A 106 15.13 3.48 -2.77
C GLU A 106 15.26 4.97 -2.46
N LYS A 107 14.77 5.83 -3.38
CA LYS A 107 14.75 7.27 -3.15
C LYS A 107 13.90 7.65 -1.95
N LYS A 108 12.77 6.98 -1.74
CA LYS A 108 11.90 7.18 -0.59
C LYS A 108 12.50 6.61 0.70
N ALA A 109 13.27 5.54 0.60
CA ALA A 109 13.96 4.93 1.75
C ALA A 109 15.02 5.85 2.39
N ALA A 110 15.51 6.85 1.67
CA ALA A 110 16.40 7.88 2.23
C ALA A 110 15.70 8.77 3.28
N ASN A 111 14.36 8.82 3.26
CA ASN A 111 13.55 9.45 4.28
C ASN A 111 13.11 8.39 5.32
N GLU A 112 12.73 8.85 6.50
CA GLU A 112 12.12 7.98 7.50
C GLU A 112 10.76 7.48 6.99
N MET A 113 10.71 6.23 6.56
CA MET A 113 9.48 5.58 6.13
C MET A 113 9.20 4.33 6.95
N SER A 114 7.93 4.00 7.11
CA SER A 114 7.49 2.71 7.65
C SER A 114 6.92 1.84 6.53
N VAL A 115 7.17 0.53 6.62
CA VAL A 115 6.69 -0.46 5.65
C VAL A 115 5.86 -1.50 6.37
N PHE A 116 4.63 -1.70 5.92
CA PHE A 116 3.67 -2.65 6.46
C PHE A 116 3.29 -3.67 5.39
N VAL A 117 3.41 -4.93 5.72
CA VAL A 117 2.97 -6.03 4.86
C VAL A 117 1.55 -6.40 5.24
N ILE A 118 0.68 -6.52 4.23
CA ILE A 118 -0.72 -6.95 4.35
C ILE A 118 -0.80 -8.38 3.80
N THR A 119 -1.17 -9.33 4.65
CA THR A 119 -1.04 -10.76 4.36
C THR A 119 -2.36 -11.45 3.98
N ASP A 120 -3.48 -10.75 4.08
CA ASP A 120 -4.81 -11.33 3.88
C ASP A 120 -5.44 -11.01 2.51
N ILE A 121 -4.66 -10.45 1.59
CA ILE A 121 -5.07 -10.13 0.23
C ILE A 121 -3.99 -10.51 -0.78
N ALA A 122 -4.43 -10.99 -1.94
CA ALA A 122 -3.53 -11.31 -3.04
C ALA A 122 -3.09 -10.04 -3.78
N ASP A 123 -1.83 -10.02 -4.22
CA ASP A 123 -1.24 -8.94 -5.02
C ASP A 123 -2.05 -8.63 -6.27
N GLU A 124 -2.48 -9.68 -6.99
CA GLU A 124 -3.30 -9.56 -8.19
C GLU A 124 -4.58 -8.76 -7.97
N LYS A 125 -5.25 -8.95 -6.83
CA LYS A 125 -6.50 -8.25 -6.53
C LYS A 125 -6.28 -6.75 -6.31
N VAL A 126 -5.19 -6.39 -5.65
CA VAL A 126 -4.78 -5.00 -5.45
C VAL A 126 -4.31 -4.38 -6.77
N ALA A 127 -3.50 -5.13 -7.54
CA ALA A 127 -3.06 -4.70 -8.85
C ALA A 127 -4.23 -4.42 -9.79
N ASN A 128 -5.23 -5.31 -9.87
CA ASN A 128 -6.40 -5.12 -10.73
C ASN A 128 -7.17 -3.84 -10.39
N ILE A 129 -7.42 -3.57 -9.10
CA ILE A 129 -8.11 -2.35 -8.67
C ILE A 129 -7.32 -1.09 -9.07
N LEU A 130 -5.99 -1.13 -8.91
CA LEU A 130 -5.14 0.03 -9.23
C LEU A 130 -4.88 0.18 -10.72
N ASP A 131 -4.79 -0.92 -11.46
CA ASP A 131 -4.67 -0.91 -12.92
C ASP A 131 -5.96 -0.41 -13.58
N GLU A 132 -7.14 -0.76 -13.07
CA GLU A 132 -8.41 -0.19 -13.51
C GLU A 132 -8.42 1.34 -13.30
N LYS A 133 -7.99 1.81 -12.13
CA LYS A 133 -7.86 3.25 -11.86
C LYS A 133 -6.84 3.92 -12.77
N PHE A 134 -5.69 3.31 -12.98
CA PHE A 134 -4.64 3.84 -13.86
C PHE A 134 -5.12 3.96 -15.30
N ASN A 135 -5.80 2.92 -15.79
CA ASN A 135 -6.33 2.86 -17.16
C ASN A 135 -7.65 3.62 -17.37
N SER A 136 -8.22 4.21 -16.30
CA SER A 136 -9.41 5.07 -16.43
C SER A 136 -9.15 6.34 -17.21
N SER A 137 -7.88 6.70 -17.39
CA SER A 137 -7.42 7.84 -18.20
C SER A 137 -6.11 7.48 -18.90
N VAL A 138 -5.86 8.10 -20.03
CA VAL A 138 -4.59 8.04 -20.76
C VAL A 138 -3.87 9.41 -20.78
N ILE A 139 -4.39 10.37 -20.01
CA ILE A 139 -3.86 11.72 -19.96
C ILE A 139 -2.58 11.72 -19.13
N MET A 140 -1.46 12.04 -19.75
CA MET A 140 -0.18 12.17 -19.07
C MET A 140 -0.01 13.58 -18.47
N PRO A 141 0.83 13.75 -17.43
CA PRO A 141 1.16 15.05 -16.88
C PRO A 141 1.70 16.00 -17.95
N SER A 142 1.06 17.17 -18.06
CA SER A 142 1.32 18.13 -19.14
C SER A 142 2.30 19.24 -18.77
N ASN A 143 2.69 19.37 -17.50
CA ASN A 143 3.61 20.41 -17.06
C ASN A 143 5.07 20.01 -17.36
N PRO A 144 5.81 20.74 -18.24
CA PRO A 144 7.21 20.43 -18.55
C PRO A 144 8.16 20.46 -17.35
N LYS A 145 7.78 21.06 -16.23
CA LYS A 145 8.55 21.08 -14.98
C LYS A 145 8.27 19.85 -14.10
N SER A 146 7.31 19.03 -14.46
CA SER A 146 7.05 17.78 -13.77
C SER A 146 8.12 16.75 -14.09
N ARG A 147 8.58 16.02 -13.09
CA ARG A 147 9.44 14.84 -13.29
C ARG A 147 8.78 13.77 -14.18
N TYR A 148 7.44 13.75 -14.20
CA TYR A 148 6.64 12.79 -14.93
C TYR A 148 5.99 13.40 -16.20
N TYR A 149 6.56 14.50 -16.72
CA TYR A 149 6.08 15.13 -17.96
C TYR A 149 6.07 14.13 -19.12
N ASN A 150 4.92 13.96 -19.75
CA ASN A 150 4.71 13.00 -20.84
C ASN A 150 5.20 11.57 -20.54
N ASN A 151 5.21 11.17 -19.27
CA ASN A 151 5.65 9.84 -18.86
C ASN A 151 4.45 8.86 -18.90
N PRO A 152 4.54 7.75 -19.66
CA PRO A 152 3.46 6.76 -19.75
C PRO A 152 3.23 5.98 -18.45
N SER A 153 4.17 6.02 -17.49
CA SER A 153 4.00 5.46 -16.13
C SER A 153 3.20 6.37 -15.20
N ALA A 154 2.63 7.48 -15.70
CA ALA A 154 1.91 8.46 -14.90
C ALA A 154 0.65 8.96 -15.64
N HIS A 155 -0.52 8.73 -15.08
CA HIS A 155 -1.78 9.18 -15.64
C HIS A 155 -2.51 10.15 -14.71
N VAL A 156 -3.09 11.21 -15.26
CA VAL A 156 -4.03 12.10 -14.57
C VAL A 156 -5.37 11.40 -14.56
N ILE A 157 -5.76 10.85 -13.41
CA ILE A 157 -6.98 10.01 -13.30
C ILE A 157 -8.19 10.77 -12.75
N ASP A 158 -7.95 11.82 -11.97
CA ASP A 158 -9.00 12.63 -11.34
C ASP A 158 -8.43 13.94 -10.74
N GLU A 159 -9.19 14.60 -9.86
CA GLU A 159 -8.74 15.76 -9.09
C GLU A 159 -8.23 15.33 -7.70
N TYR A 160 -6.99 15.67 -7.39
CA TYR A 160 -6.43 15.54 -6.04
C TYR A 160 -7.07 16.55 -5.08
N LYS A 161 -7.59 16.07 -3.97
CA LYS A 161 -8.17 16.88 -2.88
C LYS A 161 -7.55 16.46 -1.56
N LEU A 162 -6.92 17.38 -0.86
CA LEU A 162 -6.15 17.07 0.35
C LEU A 162 -6.94 16.32 1.42
N THR A 163 -8.24 16.61 1.56
CA THR A 163 -9.09 16.05 2.62
C THR A 163 -9.93 14.86 2.21
N THR A 164 -10.16 14.64 0.92
CA THR A 164 -11.14 13.65 0.46
C THR A 164 -10.64 12.70 -0.60
N ASN A 165 -9.62 13.09 -1.38
CA ASN A 165 -9.05 12.31 -2.48
C ASN A 165 -7.54 12.54 -2.58
N ASN A 166 -6.77 11.83 -1.75
CA ASN A 166 -5.32 11.99 -1.63
C ASN A 166 -4.61 10.62 -1.59
N CYS A 167 -3.29 10.62 -1.43
CA CYS A 167 -2.49 9.41 -1.39
C CYS A 167 -2.97 8.39 -0.34
N THR A 168 -3.32 8.85 0.86
CA THR A 168 -3.75 7.99 1.97
C THR A 168 -5.17 7.47 1.77
N THR A 169 -6.08 8.29 1.24
CA THR A 169 -7.44 7.85 0.95
C THR A 169 -7.47 6.79 -0.14
N VAL A 170 -6.66 6.95 -1.20
CA VAL A 170 -6.56 5.95 -2.27
C VAL A 170 -6.05 4.61 -1.72
N VAL A 171 -5.00 4.60 -0.90
CA VAL A 171 -4.51 3.36 -0.27
C VAL A 171 -5.57 2.74 0.64
N SER A 172 -6.26 3.55 1.46
CA SER A 172 -7.33 3.06 2.32
C SER A 172 -8.47 2.42 1.52
N ASP A 173 -8.90 3.09 0.45
CA ASP A 173 -9.98 2.60 -0.42
C ASP A 173 -9.57 1.30 -1.13
N VAL A 174 -8.32 1.18 -1.57
CA VAL A 174 -7.78 -0.05 -2.19
C VAL A 174 -7.79 -1.21 -1.21
N LEU A 175 -7.28 -1.03 0.02
CA LEU A 175 -7.30 -2.08 1.04
C LEU A 175 -8.72 -2.52 1.37
N ASN A 176 -9.64 -1.58 1.50
CA ASN A 176 -11.04 -1.86 1.79
C ASN A 176 -11.73 -2.60 0.63
N ASN A 177 -11.54 -2.15 -0.60
CA ASN A 177 -12.16 -2.73 -1.79
C ASN A 177 -11.54 -4.07 -2.18
N SER A 178 -10.27 -4.32 -1.83
CA SER A 178 -9.64 -5.63 -2.01
C SER A 178 -10.14 -6.67 -1.00
N GLY A 179 -10.91 -6.26 0.01
CA GLY A 179 -11.49 -7.13 1.02
C GLY A 179 -10.57 -7.43 2.20
N SER A 180 -9.43 -6.72 2.34
CA SER A 180 -8.56 -6.84 3.50
C SER A 180 -9.31 -6.51 4.80
N ASN A 181 -8.92 -7.18 5.86
CA ASN A 181 -9.34 -6.87 7.22
C ASN A 181 -8.41 -5.88 7.93
N ALA A 182 -7.34 -5.44 7.26
CA ALA A 182 -6.34 -4.55 7.84
C ALA A 182 -6.94 -3.25 8.39
N LEU A 183 -8.00 -2.72 7.78
CA LEU A 183 -8.67 -1.48 8.22
C LEU A 183 -10.05 -1.72 8.86
N LYS A 184 -10.40 -2.99 9.15
CA LYS A 184 -11.64 -3.34 9.83
C LYS A 184 -11.43 -3.47 11.33
N ARG A 185 -12.37 -2.94 12.09
CA ARG A 185 -12.40 -3.07 13.56
C ARG A 185 -13.83 -3.21 14.08
N ILE A 186 -13.93 -3.64 15.31
CA ILE A 186 -15.23 -3.70 16.00
C ILE A 186 -15.33 -2.48 16.91
N LYS A 187 -16.39 -1.71 16.75
CA LYS A 187 -16.78 -0.64 17.66
C LYS A 187 -17.95 -1.13 18.49
N TYR A 188 -17.87 -0.96 19.81
CA TYR A 188 -18.99 -1.25 20.70
C TYR A 188 -19.84 -0.02 20.85
N GLN A 189 -21.14 -0.13 20.52
CA GLN A 189 -22.11 0.94 20.70
C GLN A 189 -23.07 0.59 21.84
N GLN A 190 -23.21 1.50 22.78
CA GLN A 190 -24.15 1.38 23.88
C GLN A 190 -25.58 1.51 23.36
N THR A 191 -26.45 0.52 23.68
CA THR A 191 -27.81 0.44 23.13
C THR A 191 -28.87 0.94 24.10
N SER A 192 -28.54 1.06 25.39
CA SER A 192 -29.49 1.47 26.42
C SER A 192 -28.75 1.99 27.66
N ASN A 193 -29.52 2.64 28.56
CA ASN A 193 -29.03 3.05 29.87
C ASN A 193 -28.66 1.88 30.81
N PHE A 194 -28.93 0.63 30.39
CA PHE A 194 -28.63 -0.59 31.17
C PHE A 194 -27.25 -1.19 30.86
N GLY A 195 -26.39 -0.48 30.14
CA GLY A 195 -25.00 -0.89 29.92
C GLY A 195 -24.76 -2.02 28.91
N THR A 196 -25.78 -2.42 28.16
CA THR A 196 -25.61 -3.39 27.06
C THR A 196 -24.93 -2.72 25.85
N SER A 197 -23.90 -3.37 25.30
CA SER A 197 -23.17 -2.91 24.13
C SER A 197 -23.29 -3.90 22.99
N ILE A 198 -23.58 -3.40 21.78
CA ILE A 198 -23.60 -4.24 20.57
C ILE A 198 -22.29 -4.01 19.81
N PRO A 199 -21.60 -5.08 19.38
CA PRO A 199 -20.44 -4.97 18.50
C PRO A 199 -20.89 -4.58 17.09
N ILE A 200 -20.37 -3.48 16.57
CA ILE A 200 -20.64 -3.01 15.21
C ILE A 200 -19.33 -3.07 14.43
N PRO A 201 -19.26 -3.88 13.35
CA PRO A 201 -18.11 -3.85 12.47
C PRO A 201 -18.04 -2.52 11.73
N ILE A 202 -16.91 -1.86 11.77
CA ILE A 202 -16.63 -0.64 11.03
C ILE A 202 -15.37 -0.80 10.20
N THR A 203 -15.32 -0.06 9.09
CA THR A 203 -14.18 0.00 8.21
C THR A 203 -13.62 1.41 8.25
N ASP A 204 -12.36 1.54 8.64
CA ASP A 204 -11.71 2.84 8.71
C ASP A 204 -11.24 3.29 7.32
N ARG A 205 -11.30 4.59 7.07
CA ARG A 205 -10.74 5.27 5.91
C ARG A 205 -9.89 6.43 6.38
N PHE A 206 -8.59 6.30 6.19
CA PHE A 206 -7.65 7.30 6.65
C PHE A 206 -7.43 8.39 5.60
N VAL A 207 -7.16 9.61 6.06
CA VAL A 207 -6.88 10.79 5.23
C VAL A 207 -5.42 11.24 5.36
N LEU A 208 -4.82 11.04 6.53
CA LEU A 208 -3.46 11.49 6.82
C LEU A 208 -2.48 10.33 6.88
N PRO A 209 -1.28 10.44 6.26
CA PRO A 209 -0.23 9.43 6.32
C PRO A 209 0.14 9.03 7.75
N ILE A 210 0.25 10.00 8.66
CA ILE A 210 0.55 9.74 10.08
C ILE A 210 -0.56 8.91 10.77
N SER A 211 -1.81 9.14 10.41
CA SER A 211 -2.94 8.43 11.03
C SER A 211 -2.97 6.97 10.63
N ILE A 212 -2.80 6.65 9.34
CA ILE A 212 -2.73 5.27 8.88
C ILE A 212 -1.46 4.58 9.40
N GLN A 213 -0.32 5.28 9.45
CA GLN A 213 0.91 4.73 10.00
C GLN A 213 0.74 4.33 11.48
N ASN A 214 0.21 5.21 12.31
CA ASN A 214 -0.02 4.95 13.73
C ASN A 214 -0.99 3.77 13.92
N TYR A 215 -2.05 3.73 13.13
CA TYR A 215 -3.01 2.63 13.16
C TYR A 215 -2.37 1.28 12.78
N LEU A 216 -1.71 1.21 11.63
CA LEU A 216 -1.05 -0.01 11.16
C LEU A 216 0.07 -0.45 12.12
N THR A 217 0.81 0.49 12.71
CA THR A 217 1.81 0.17 13.75
C THR A 217 1.16 -0.47 14.98
N LYS A 218 0.02 0.07 15.42
CA LYS A 218 -0.70 -0.44 16.59
C LYS A 218 -1.21 -1.87 16.40
N ILE A 219 -1.70 -2.22 15.22
CA ILE A 219 -2.26 -3.55 14.93
C ILE A 219 -1.22 -4.55 14.41
N SER A 220 -0.02 -4.07 14.11
CA SER A 220 1.06 -4.88 13.55
C SER A 220 1.53 -5.92 14.55
N LYS A 221 1.57 -7.18 14.12
CA LYS A 221 2.10 -8.30 14.90
C LYS A 221 2.62 -9.42 13.98
N PRO A 222 3.65 -10.17 14.39
CA PRO A 222 4.10 -11.34 13.66
C PRO A 222 2.96 -12.35 13.43
N GLY A 223 2.79 -12.80 12.18
CA GLY A 223 1.73 -13.74 11.80
C GLY A 223 0.30 -13.14 11.83
N GLY A 224 0.17 -11.82 11.95
CA GLY A 224 -1.10 -11.12 11.84
C GLY A 224 -1.41 -10.69 10.40
N VAL A 225 -2.60 -10.11 10.19
CA VAL A 225 -3.02 -9.50 8.91
C VAL A 225 -2.07 -8.37 8.49
N VAL A 226 -1.48 -7.69 9.45
CA VAL A 226 -0.50 -6.63 9.23
C VAL A 226 0.75 -6.91 10.05
N TYR A 227 1.92 -6.79 9.44
CA TYR A 227 3.17 -6.73 10.19
C TYR A 227 4.11 -5.66 9.64
N LYS A 228 4.83 -4.99 10.55
CA LYS A 228 5.77 -3.93 10.21
C LYS A 228 7.14 -4.54 9.93
N THR A 229 7.75 -4.16 8.80
CA THR A 229 9.10 -4.62 8.42
C THR A 229 10.16 -3.52 8.58
N ARG A 230 9.72 -2.28 8.63
CA ARG A 230 10.58 -1.10 8.82
C ARG A 230 9.87 0.03 9.58
#